data_eaf79fec1e046e2083bd0f88b6c7d82b
#
_entry.id   eaf79fec1e046e2083bd0f88b6c7d82b
#
_cell.length_a   1.000
_cell.length_b   1.000
_cell.length_c   1.000
_cell.angle_alpha   90.00
_cell.angle_beta   90.00
_cell.angle_gamma   90.00
#
_symmetry.space_group_name_H-M   'P 1'
#
loop_
_entity.id
_entity.type
_entity.pdbx_description
1 polymer ?
#
loop_
_entity_poly.entity_id
_entity_poly.type
_entity_poly.pdbx_seq_one_letter_code
_entity_poly.pdbx_strand_id
1 'polypeptide(L)'
;MSDPISAILDLHDTPRTRNDSQGMLLSLATEHPHQLGELMLQAMARRSPGSAFLDMALDLLPDEAVPAVAAEAWRRYREGERGELLASVMEFASYQAPQVLQDDWEALLVVAHEDEVQLASQVWRGLPGAIAAHWAQLLAEAGDDREMVRARVLLLAAQPETYAVARGYLVDWGQLDADIWAHWAGVANGPRPRRLHGEKPLHIRFGREQHRAQLADEPSWRKRIWHLHPTWNGGQVQHAGHMGGPLEALCGSCHAPLQRLLRTDAAALQPGAAGEITLGLCLDCCGWEDPPVRFYRHDAAGLPSCHPSQRLEVPATPTDSGDLMQAEVGLAAMDGARWQQQDWGQSNHRQNLSRVGGAPSWVQSAWYPACIDCGEEMPFVMQLDSTLPTTGEGTLLWGNGGMLYTFWCATCRVSGHFWQCT
;
A
#
# COMPACT_ATOMS: atom_id res chain seq x y z
N MET A 1 10.80 41.32 4.71
CA MET A 1 11.12 39.96 4.23
C MET A 1 9.82 39.34 3.79
N SER A 2 9.70 38.83 2.57
CA SER A 2 8.51 38.12 2.14
C SER A 2 8.32 36.87 3.00
N ASP A 3 7.07 36.51 3.30
CA ASP A 3 6.71 35.27 3.96
C ASP A 3 7.28 34.12 3.15
N PRO A 4 8.04 33.17 3.76
CA PRO A 4 8.66 32.04 3.06
C PRO A 4 7.64 31.16 2.32
N ILE A 5 6.43 30.99 2.85
CA ILE A 5 5.34 30.23 2.22
C ILE A 5 4.91 30.94 0.93
N SER A 6 4.66 32.24 0.99
CA SER A 6 4.31 33.03 -0.21
C SER A 6 5.39 32.94 -1.29
N ALA A 7 6.67 33.01 -0.92
CA ALA A 7 7.77 32.89 -1.87
C ALA A 7 7.84 31.50 -2.53
N ILE A 8 7.60 30.45 -1.77
CA ILE A 8 7.53 29.05 -2.30
C ILE A 8 6.39 28.94 -3.31
N LEU A 9 5.20 29.41 -2.95
CA LEU A 9 4.02 29.29 -3.81
C LEU A 9 4.12 30.17 -5.06
N ASP A 10 4.72 31.37 -4.98
CA ASP A 10 4.96 32.22 -6.13
C ASP A 10 5.88 31.55 -7.18
N LEU A 11 6.90 30.82 -6.71
CA LEU A 11 7.77 30.01 -7.57
C LEU A 11 7.01 28.79 -8.13
N HIS A 12 6.23 28.11 -7.29
CA HIS A 12 5.47 26.92 -7.67
C HIS A 12 4.40 27.22 -8.73
N ASP A 13 3.63 28.29 -8.53
CA ASP A 13 2.53 28.67 -9.41
C ASP A 13 3.01 29.18 -10.78
N THR A 14 4.30 29.48 -10.90
CA THR A 14 4.94 29.87 -12.14
C THR A 14 5.60 28.66 -12.81
N PRO A 15 5.13 28.17 -13.98
CA PRO A 15 5.61 26.91 -14.58
C PRO A 15 7.13 26.83 -14.81
N ARG A 16 7.78 27.96 -15.10
CA ARG A 16 9.24 28.04 -15.38
C ARG A 16 10.10 27.89 -14.13
N THR A 17 9.58 28.25 -12.95
CA THR A 17 10.31 28.26 -11.67
C THR A 17 9.84 27.19 -10.70
N ARG A 18 8.85 26.38 -11.08
CA ARG A 18 8.25 25.34 -10.22
C ARG A 18 9.30 24.41 -9.62
N ASN A 19 10.28 23.97 -10.41
CA ASN A 19 11.34 23.10 -9.91
C ASN A 19 12.26 23.79 -8.89
N ASP A 20 12.39 25.13 -8.93
CA ASP A 20 13.22 25.88 -8.00
C ASP A 20 12.60 25.93 -6.60
N SER A 21 11.27 25.80 -6.50
CA SER A 21 10.55 25.75 -5.23
C SER A 21 10.85 24.52 -4.38
N GLN A 22 11.30 23.41 -5.00
CA GLN A 22 11.54 22.14 -4.32
C GLN A 22 12.60 22.23 -3.20
N GLY A 23 13.71 22.92 -3.45
CA GLY A 23 14.76 23.12 -2.44
C GLY A 23 14.25 23.92 -1.23
N MET A 24 13.41 24.94 -1.48
CA MET A 24 12.80 25.74 -0.42
C MET A 24 11.77 24.93 0.38
N LEU A 25 10.96 24.09 -0.26
CA LEU A 25 10.03 23.19 0.43
C LEU A 25 10.78 22.24 1.36
N LEU A 26 11.86 21.61 0.89
CA LEU A 26 12.65 20.70 1.70
C LEU A 26 13.31 21.40 2.88
N SER A 27 13.73 22.66 2.72
CA SER A 27 14.22 23.47 3.83
C SER A 27 13.10 23.78 4.82
N LEU A 28 11.91 24.16 4.34
CA LEU A 28 10.74 24.38 5.18
C LEU A 28 10.38 23.10 5.96
N ALA A 29 10.31 21.95 5.30
CA ALA A 29 10.01 20.67 5.92
C ALA A 29 11.05 20.23 6.97
N THR A 30 12.31 20.62 6.80
CA THR A 30 13.39 20.30 7.74
C THR A 30 13.44 21.25 8.93
N GLU A 31 13.32 22.56 8.67
CA GLU A 31 13.54 23.61 9.65
C GLU A 31 12.26 24.05 10.36
N HIS A 32 11.13 23.99 9.65
CA HIS A 32 9.83 24.47 10.11
C HIS A 32 8.68 23.55 9.68
N PRO A 33 8.71 22.21 10.00
CA PRO A 33 7.71 21.25 9.51
C PRO A 33 6.27 21.63 9.86
N HIS A 34 6.04 22.32 10.99
CA HIS A 34 4.74 22.81 11.42
C HIS A 34 4.11 23.83 10.45
N GLN A 35 4.90 24.45 9.57
CA GLN A 35 4.41 25.39 8.55
C GLN A 35 3.91 24.69 7.26
N LEU A 36 4.12 23.38 7.10
CA LEU A 36 3.63 22.65 5.92
C LEU A 36 2.11 22.66 5.84
N GLY A 37 1.41 22.59 6.99
CA GLY A 37 -0.05 22.71 7.03
C GLY A 37 -0.52 24.05 6.46
N GLU A 38 0.09 25.17 6.87
CA GLU A 38 -0.21 26.49 6.36
C GLU A 38 0.12 26.63 4.88
N LEU A 39 1.24 26.02 4.41
CA LEU A 39 1.58 25.97 2.99
C LEU A 39 0.45 25.33 2.17
N MET A 40 -0.08 24.18 2.62
CA MET A 40 -1.16 23.48 1.91
C MET A 40 -2.47 24.27 1.92
N LEU A 41 -2.82 24.88 3.05
CA LEU A 41 -4.00 25.73 3.16
C LEU A 41 -3.92 26.94 2.21
N GLN A 42 -2.76 27.60 2.15
CA GLN A 42 -2.54 28.72 1.23
C GLN A 42 -2.51 28.26 -0.25
N ALA A 43 -1.92 27.10 -0.56
CA ALA A 43 -1.95 26.52 -1.91
C ALA A 43 -3.39 26.28 -2.39
N MET A 44 -4.24 25.70 -1.56
CA MET A 44 -5.67 25.53 -1.85
C MET A 44 -6.37 26.88 -1.99
N ALA A 45 -6.09 27.86 -1.13
CA ALA A 45 -6.69 29.21 -1.21
C ALA A 45 -6.33 29.95 -2.51
N ARG A 46 -5.11 29.76 -3.00
CA ARG A 46 -4.64 30.30 -4.29
C ARG A 46 -5.13 29.51 -5.49
N ARG A 47 -5.69 28.29 -5.27
CA ARG A 47 -5.99 27.32 -6.33
C ARG A 47 -4.74 26.97 -7.13
N SER A 48 -3.64 26.75 -6.42
CA SER A 48 -2.38 26.33 -7.02
C SER A 48 -2.57 25.05 -7.83
N PRO A 49 -1.90 24.88 -8.98
CA PRO A 49 -2.01 23.66 -9.76
C PRO A 49 -1.46 22.46 -9.00
N GLY A 50 -2.06 21.29 -9.20
CA GLY A 50 -1.56 20.02 -8.68
C GLY A 50 -0.15 19.71 -9.19
N SER A 51 0.66 19.05 -8.38
CA SER A 51 2.03 18.69 -8.75
C SER A 51 2.64 17.71 -7.76
N ALA A 52 3.58 16.89 -8.23
CA ALA A 52 4.39 16.01 -7.38
C ALA A 52 5.11 16.77 -6.23
N PHE A 53 5.33 18.06 -6.39
CA PHE A 53 5.87 18.94 -5.34
C PHE A 53 4.87 19.12 -4.18
N LEU A 54 3.60 19.42 -4.45
CA LEU A 54 2.57 19.56 -3.41
C LEU A 54 2.19 18.20 -2.82
N ASP A 55 2.21 17.12 -3.62
CA ASP A 55 2.04 15.75 -3.11
C ASP A 55 3.15 15.39 -2.12
N MET A 56 4.40 15.81 -2.41
CA MET A 56 5.50 15.65 -1.46
C MET A 56 5.26 16.45 -0.17
N ALA A 57 4.69 17.64 -0.25
CA ALA A 57 4.33 18.41 0.92
C ALA A 57 3.25 17.71 1.75
N LEU A 58 2.26 17.10 1.12
CA LEU A 58 1.24 16.27 1.78
C LEU A 58 1.87 15.10 2.55
N ASP A 59 2.79 14.37 1.93
CA ASP A 59 3.46 13.24 2.58
C ASP A 59 4.30 13.65 3.80
N LEU A 60 4.91 14.82 3.74
CA LEU A 60 5.73 15.37 4.82
C LEU A 60 4.95 16.15 5.88
N LEU A 61 3.62 16.26 5.75
CA LEU A 61 2.80 16.93 6.76
C LEU A 61 2.98 16.26 8.13
N PRO A 62 3.19 17.04 9.20
CA PRO A 62 3.06 16.52 10.55
C PRO A 62 1.65 15.97 10.81
N ASP A 63 1.56 14.91 11.61
CA ASP A 63 0.28 14.23 11.89
C ASP A 63 -0.79 15.17 12.44
N GLU A 64 -0.39 16.17 13.25
CA GLU A 64 -1.28 17.17 13.81
C GLU A 64 -1.86 18.16 12.78
N ALA A 65 -1.20 18.35 11.65
CA ALA A 65 -1.66 19.24 10.58
C ALA A 65 -2.63 18.57 9.60
N VAL A 66 -2.57 17.26 9.47
CA VAL A 66 -3.36 16.47 8.50
C VAL A 66 -4.87 16.73 8.63
N PRO A 67 -5.49 16.68 9.84
CA PRO A 67 -6.93 16.90 9.96
C PRO A 67 -7.41 18.27 9.47
N ALA A 68 -6.62 19.31 9.71
CA ALA A 68 -6.99 20.68 9.31
C ALA A 68 -6.95 20.85 7.78
N VAL A 69 -5.92 20.30 7.13
CA VAL A 69 -5.79 20.34 5.66
C VAL A 69 -6.90 19.51 5.01
N ALA A 70 -7.18 18.31 5.54
CA ALA A 70 -8.27 17.46 5.08
C ALA A 70 -9.65 18.14 5.23
N ALA A 71 -9.92 18.78 6.38
CA ALA A 71 -11.20 19.45 6.63
C ALA A 71 -11.44 20.63 5.68
N GLU A 72 -10.40 21.42 5.39
CA GLU A 72 -10.50 22.52 4.43
C GLU A 72 -10.76 22.02 3.01
N ALA A 73 -10.06 20.94 2.59
CA ALA A 73 -10.30 20.33 1.28
C ALA A 73 -11.73 19.80 1.17
N TRP A 74 -12.20 19.08 2.20
CA TRP A 74 -13.56 18.53 2.26
C TRP A 74 -14.63 19.62 2.20
N ARG A 75 -14.46 20.73 2.96
CA ARG A 75 -15.35 21.89 2.92
C ARG A 75 -15.46 22.46 1.51
N ARG A 76 -14.32 22.71 0.84
CA ARG A 76 -14.28 23.26 -0.52
C ARG A 76 -14.93 22.32 -1.53
N TYR A 77 -14.66 21.04 -1.41
CA TYR A 77 -15.24 20.01 -2.29
C TYR A 77 -16.76 19.98 -2.19
N ARG A 78 -17.32 20.05 -0.97
CA ARG A 78 -18.77 20.19 -0.72
C ARG A 78 -19.36 21.48 -1.25
N GLU A 79 -18.62 22.55 -1.28
CA GLU A 79 -19.02 23.83 -1.89
C GLU A 79 -18.96 23.83 -3.44
N GLY A 80 -18.58 22.71 -4.04
CA GLY A 80 -18.52 22.53 -5.50
C GLY A 80 -17.19 22.94 -6.12
N GLU A 81 -16.15 23.24 -5.33
CA GLU A 81 -14.83 23.52 -5.86
C GLU A 81 -14.18 22.21 -6.36
N ARG A 82 -13.49 22.27 -7.51
CA ARG A 82 -12.79 21.16 -8.13
C ARG A 82 -11.39 21.62 -8.58
N GLY A 83 -10.46 20.68 -8.75
CA GLY A 83 -9.11 20.92 -9.24
C GLY A 83 -8.15 19.82 -8.81
N GLU A 84 -7.05 19.66 -9.54
CA GLU A 84 -6.06 18.60 -9.30
C GLU A 84 -5.53 18.57 -7.86
N LEU A 85 -5.12 19.73 -7.32
CA LEU A 85 -4.64 19.79 -5.94
C LEU A 85 -5.72 19.35 -4.94
N LEU A 86 -6.97 19.79 -5.16
CA LEU A 86 -8.05 19.45 -4.26
C LEU A 86 -8.37 17.95 -4.32
N ALA A 87 -8.35 17.35 -5.52
CA ALA A 87 -8.47 15.90 -5.71
C ALA A 87 -7.37 15.14 -4.99
N SER A 88 -6.09 15.51 -5.18
CA SER A 88 -4.95 14.91 -4.46
C SER A 88 -5.10 14.99 -2.94
N VAL A 89 -5.56 16.14 -2.41
CA VAL A 89 -5.78 16.28 -0.96
C VAL A 89 -6.94 15.42 -0.48
N MET A 90 -8.02 15.28 -1.26
CA MET A 90 -9.16 14.41 -0.93
C MET A 90 -8.75 12.93 -0.93
N GLU A 91 -7.99 12.48 -1.92
CA GLU A 91 -7.42 11.13 -1.96
C GLU A 91 -6.52 10.90 -0.74
N PHE A 92 -5.56 11.80 -0.48
CA PHE A 92 -4.70 11.76 0.70
C PHE A 92 -5.51 11.68 2.01
N ALA A 93 -6.55 12.52 2.16
CA ALA A 93 -7.41 12.53 3.34
C ALA A 93 -8.14 11.19 3.54
N SER A 94 -8.54 10.52 2.46
CA SER A 94 -9.24 9.23 2.52
C SER A 94 -8.39 8.13 3.14
N TYR A 95 -7.05 8.20 3.01
CA TYR A 95 -6.09 7.32 3.68
C TYR A 95 -5.70 7.80 5.07
N GLN A 96 -5.37 9.09 5.19
CA GLN A 96 -4.63 9.61 6.33
C GLN A 96 -5.52 10.19 7.43
N ALA A 97 -6.71 10.67 7.07
CA ALA A 97 -7.68 11.24 7.99
C ALA A 97 -9.13 10.90 7.59
N PRO A 98 -9.47 9.61 7.36
CA PRO A 98 -10.78 9.22 6.84
C PRO A 98 -11.94 9.74 7.70
N GLN A 99 -11.74 9.86 9.02
CA GLN A 99 -12.73 10.36 9.97
C GLN A 99 -13.18 11.80 9.69
N VAL A 100 -12.34 12.61 9.02
CA VAL A 100 -12.69 14.00 8.66
C VAL A 100 -13.73 14.04 7.55
N LEU A 101 -13.75 13.03 6.68
CA LEU A 101 -14.66 12.93 5.55
C LEU A 101 -16.01 12.28 5.91
N GLN A 102 -16.11 11.68 7.09
CA GLN A 102 -17.24 10.84 7.52
C GLN A 102 -18.40 11.61 8.15
N ASP A 103 -18.45 12.93 8.02
CA ASP A 103 -19.51 13.79 8.57
C ASP A 103 -20.73 13.92 7.62
N ASP A 104 -20.55 13.60 6.33
CA ASP A 104 -21.61 13.68 5.30
C ASP A 104 -21.47 12.54 4.26
N TRP A 105 -22.10 11.42 4.54
CA TRP A 105 -22.01 10.19 3.74
C TRP A 105 -22.62 10.31 2.35
N GLU A 106 -23.70 11.10 2.18
CA GLU A 106 -24.29 11.31 0.85
C GLU A 106 -23.40 12.20 -0.03
N ALA A 107 -22.80 13.24 0.52
CA ALA A 107 -21.81 14.03 -0.20
C ALA A 107 -20.58 13.19 -0.56
N LEU A 108 -20.13 12.30 0.35
CA LEU A 108 -19.01 11.42 0.07
C LEU A 108 -19.32 10.38 -1.01
N LEU A 109 -20.58 9.91 -1.08
CA LEU A 109 -21.03 9.03 -2.15
C LEU A 109 -21.01 9.74 -3.52
N VAL A 110 -21.35 11.04 -3.55
CA VAL A 110 -21.23 11.85 -4.79
C VAL A 110 -19.77 11.90 -5.23
N VAL A 111 -18.83 12.11 -4.32
CA VAL A 111 -17.38 12.08 -4.63
C VAL A 111 -16.96 10.73 -5.20
N ALA A 112 -17.48 9.63 -4.67
CA ALA A 112 -17.18 8.28 -5.16
C ALA A 112 -17.72 7.99 -6.57
N HIS A 113 -18.63 8.81 -7.08
CA HIS A 113 -19.08 8.78 -8.47
C HIS A 113 -18.18 9.55 -9.44
N GLU A 114 -17.33 10.42 -8.91
CA GLU A 114 -16.44 11.24 -9.74
C GLU A 114 -15.17 10.46 -10.08
N ASP A 115 -14.83 10.37 -11.37
CA ASP A 115 -13.64 9.63 -11.83
C ASP A 115 -12.32 10.30 -11.44
N GLU A 116 -12.38 11.56 -10.97
CA GLU A 116 -11.19 12.35 -10.66
C GLU A 116 -10.62 12.09 -9.25
N VAL A 117 -11.38 11.43 -8.35
CA VAL A 117 -10.96 11.18 -6.96
C VAL A 117 -11.10 9.71 -6.59
N GLN A 118 -10.00 9.08 -6.28
CA GLN A 118 -9.97 7.67 -5.86
C GLN A 118 -9.95 7.56 -4.33
N LEU A 119 -11.12 7.43 -3.73
CA LEU A 119 -11.23 7.31 -2.28
C LEU A 119 -10.81 5.92 -1.79
N ALA A 120 -9.96 5.88 -0.78
CA ALA A 120 -9.52 4.66 -0.15
C ALA A 120 -10.66 3.90 0.53
N SER A 121 -10.56 2.58 0.57
CA SER A 121 -11.56 1.71 1.21
C SER A 121 -11.77 2.00 2.70
N GLN A 122 -10.75 2.56 3.39
CA GLN A 122 -10.87 2.88 4.82
C GLN A 122 -11.96 3.88 5.13
N VAL A 123 -12.20 4.86 4.27
CA VAL A 123 -13.20 5.88 4.54
C VAL A 123 -14.59 5.24 4.73
N TRP A 124 -14.85 4.13 4.04
CA TRP A 124 -16.12 3.42 4.08
C TRP A 124 -16.29 2.48 5.28
N ARG A 125 -15.18 2.07 5.90
CA ARG A 125 -15.23 1.18 7.09
C ARG A 125 -15.90 1.82 8.29
N GLY A 126 -15.96 3.14 8.36
CA GLY A 126 -16.66 3.90 9.40
C GLY A 126 -18.15 4.11 9.12
N LEU A 127 -18.72 3.59 8.02
CA LEU A 127 -20.11 3.79 7.63
C LEU A 127 -21.06 3.34 8.77
N PRO A 128 -21.95 4.21 9.28
CA PRO A 128 -22.90 3.83 10.34
C PRO A 128 -23.86 2.74 9.88
N GLY A 129 -24.13 1.75 10.74
CA GLY A 129 -24.99 0.62 10.40
C GLY A 129 -26.40 1.02 9.94
N ALA A 130 -26.96 2.13 10.48
CA ALA A 130 -28.26 2.65 10.04
C ALA A 130 -28.25 3.16 8.59
N ILE A 131 -27.16 3.84 8.18
CA ILE A 131 -27.00 4.31 6.80
C ILE A 131 -26.74 3.12 5.88
N ALA A 132 -25.87 2.19 6.28
CA ALA A 132 -25.62 0.97 5.52
C ALA A 132 -26.91 0.15 5.29
N ALA A 133 -27.74 -0.02 6.32
CA ALA A 133 -29.02 -0.71 6.21
C ALA A 133 -29.98 0.00 5.26
N HIS A 134 -30.08 1.34 5.34
CA HIS A 134 -30.89 2.13 4.42
C HIS A 134 -30.40 1.97 2.96
N TRP A 135 -29.11 2.06 2.73
CA TRP A 135 -28.55 1.87 1.39
C TRP A 135 -28.76 0.43 0.87
N ALA A 136 -28.63 -0.58 1.75
CA ALA A 136 -28.93 -1.96 1.37
C ALA A 136 -30.41 -2.15 0.97
N GLN A 137 -31.33 -1.44 1.63
CA GLN A 137 -32.76 -1.44 1.24
C GLN A 137 -32.94 -0.83 -0.15
N LEU A 138 -32.29 0.29 -0.46
CA LEU A 138 -32.33 0.89 -1.81
C LEU A 138 -31.85 -0.08 -2.89
N LEU A 139 -30.79 -0.85 -2.63
CA LEU A 139 -30.33 -1.89 -3.54
C LEU A 139 -31.36 -2.98 -3.76
N ALA A 140 -32.05 -3.43 -2.70
CA ALA A 140 -33.06 -4.48 -2.79
C ALA A 140 -34.31 -4.02 -3.56
N GLU A 141 -34.60 -2.73 -3.58
CA GLU A 141 -35.73 -2.12 -4.28
C GLU A 141 -35.39 -1.72 -5.72
N ALA A 142 -34.10 -1.60 -6.07
CA ALA A 142 -33.65 -1.21 -7.38
C ALA A 142 -33.81 -2.35 -8.38
N GLY A 143 -34.42 -2.04 -9.53
CA GLY A 143 -34.60 -2.99 -10.64
C GLY A 143 -33.64 -2.74 -11.82
N ASP A 144 -32.59 -1.98 -11.62
CA ASP A 144 -31.62 -1.59 -12.63
C ASP A 144 -30.23 -1.36 -11.96
N ASP A 145 -29.23 -0.91 -12.73
CA ASP A 145 -27.83 -0.74 -12.31
C ASP A 145 -27.50 0.63 -11.68
N ARG A 146 -28.47 1.50 -11.48
CA ARG A 146 -28.26 2.89 -10.99
C ARG A 146 -27.62 2.98 -9.61
N GLU A 147 -27.69 1.93 -8.79
CA GLU A 147 -27.16 1.89 -7.43
C GLU A 147 -25.77 1.22 -7.34
N MET A 148 -25.07 1.02 -8.45
CA MET A 148 -23.78 0.33 -8.50
C MET A 148 -22.73 0.93 -7.55
N VAL A 149 -22.66 2.26 -7.47
CA VAL A 149 -21.67 2.92 -6.57
C VAL A 149 -22.01 2.65 -5.11
N ARG A 150 -23.30 2.72 -4.72
CA ARG A 150 -23.70 2.33 -3.35
C ARG A 150 -23.36 0.87 -3.05
N ALA A 151 -23.57 -0.04 -4.00
CA ALA A 151 -23.24 -1.44 -3.84
C ALA A 151 -21.73 -1.63 -3.63
N ARG A 152 -20.88 -0.97 -4.43
CA ARG A 152 -19.42 -0.97 -4.26
C ARG A 152 -19.00 -0.45 -2.88
N VAL A 153 -19.56 0.69 -2.46
CA VAL A 153 -19.26 1.29 -1.17
C VAL A 153 -19.69 0.39 0.00
N LEU A 154 -20.88 -0.22 -0.04
CA LEU A 154 -21.32 -1.17 0.98
C LEU A 154 -20.39 -2.41 1.04
N LEU A 155 -19.89 -2.85 -0.10
CA LEU A 155 -18.95 -3.96 -0.14
C LEU A 155 -17.59 -3.54 0.46
N LEU A 156 -17.09 -2.32 0.16
CA LEU A 156 -15.88 -1.75 0.77
C LEU A 156 -16.03 -1.56 2.29
N ALA A 157 -17.23 -1.20 2.78
CA ALA A 157 -17.53 -1.12 4.20
C ALA A 157 -17.44 -2.49 4.90
N ALA A 158 -17.66 -3.58 4.16
CA ALA A 158 -17.51 -4.98 4.59
C ALA A 158 -18.29 -5.31 5.89
N GLN A 159 -19.47 -4.70 6.08
CA GLN A 159 -20.31 -4.98 7.24
C GLN A 159 -21.09 -6.28 7.02
N PRO A 160 -21.06 -7.25 7.95
CA PRO A 160 -21.68 -8.57 7.77
C PRO A 160 -23.16 -8.52 7.38
N GLU A 161 -23.92 -7.53 7.91
CA GLU A 161 -25.36 -7.40 7.74
C GLU A 161 -25.76 -6.96 6.32
N THR A 162 -24.92 -6.15 5.65
CA THR A 162 -25.22 -5.54 4.34
C THR A 162 -24.38 -6.13 3.22
N TYR A 163 -23.27 -6.82 3.55
CA TYR A 163 -22.32 -7.35 2.59
C TYR A 163 -22.95 -8.29 1.55
N ALA A 164 -23.80 -9.22 2.00
CA ALA A 164 -24.44 -10.20 1.12
C ALA A 164 -25.38 -9.53 0.10
N VAL A 165 -26.11 -8.48 0.52
CA VAL A 165 -27.00 -7.71 -0.34
C VAL A 165 -26.19 -6.95 -1.40
N ALA A 166 -25.14 -6.25 -0.97
CA ALA A 166 -24.26 -5.49 -1.87
C ALA A 166 -23.59 -6.41 -2.91
N ARG A 167 -23.07 -7.57 -2.44
CA ARG A 167 -22.44 -8.55 -3.32
C ARG A 167 -23.43 -9.16 -4.31
N GLY A 168 -24.64 -9.52 -3.87
CA GLY A 168 -25.70 -10.02 -4.73
C GLY A 168 -26.05 -9.03 -5.83
N TYR A 169 -26.25 -7.76 -5.48
CA TYR A 169 -26.53 -6.71 -6.44
C TYR A 169 -25.41 -6.55 -7.48
N LEU A 170 -24.13 -6.53 -7.04
CA LEU A 170 -22.99 -6.44 -7.96
C LEU A 170 -22.87 -7.67 -8.89
N VAL A 171 -23.21 -8.86 -8.41
CA VAL A 171 -23.23 -10.08 -9.25
C VAL A 171 -24.34 -9.99 -10.31
N ASP A 172 -25.52 -9.50 -9.94
CA ASP A 172 -26.68 -9.42 -10.84
C ASP A 172 -26.52 -8.35 -11.93
N TRP A 173 -25.88 -7.22 -11.60
CA TRP A 173 -25.79 -6.06 -12.49
C TRP A 173 -24.36 -5.75 -12.97
N GLY A 174 -23.32 -6.18 -12.28
CA GLY A 174 -21.92 -5.90 -12.56
C GLY A 174 -20.98 -7.12 -12.51
N GLN A 175 -21.44 -8.27 -12.82
CA GLN A 175 -20.89 -9.65 -12.74
C GLN A 175 -19.41 -9.85 -12.32
N LEU A 176 -18.45 -9.11 -12.91
CA LEU A 176 -17.02 -9.19 -12.60
C LEU A 176 -16.61 -8.29 -11.44
N ASP A 177 -17.43 -7.31 -11.07
CA ASP A 177 -17.05 -6.28 -10.10
C ASP A 177 -17.06 -6.80 -8.66
N ALA A 178 -17.96 -7.74 -8.33
CA ALA A 178 -18.13 -8.19 -6.95
C ALA A 178 -16.85 -8.76 -6.33
N ASP A 179 -16.09 -9.55 -7.09
CA ASP A 179 -14.86 -10.18 -6.62
C ASP A 179 -13.70 -9.15 -6.53
N ILE A 180 -13.62 -8.26 -7.52
CA ILE A 180 -12.64 -7.17 -7.53
C ILE A 180 -12.85 -6.26 -6.31
N TRP A 181 -14.08 -5.82 -6.06
CA TRP A 181 -14.40 -4.93 -4.95
C TRP A 181 -14.28 -5.62 -3.58
N ALA A 182 -14.54 -6.94 -3.49
CA ALA A 182 -14.25 -7.72 -2.29
C ALA A 182 -12.75 -7.71 -1.98
N HIS A 183 -11.90 -7.91 -2.97
CA HIS A 183 -10.45 -7.83 -2.80
C HIS A 183 -9.98 -6.41 -2.45
N TRP A 184 -10.55 -5.36 -3.04
CA TRP A 184 -10.27 -3.99 -2.61
C TRP A 184 -10.70 -3.71 -1.17
N ALA A 185 -11.78 -4.34 -0.71
CA ALA A 185 -12.19 -4.31 0.69
C ALA A 185 -11.27 -5.13 1.62
N GLY A 186 -10.38 -5.95 1.06
CA GLY A 186 -9.50 -6.87 1.80
C GLY A 186 -10.27 -8.02 2.42
N VAL A 187 -11.31 -8.50 1.73
CA VAL A 187 -12.12 -9.65 2.14
C VAL A 187 -12.15 -10.73 1.06
N ALA A 188 -12.28 -11.97 1.49
CA ALA A 188 -12.39 -13.12 0.60
C ALA A 188 -13.70 -13.11 -0.17
N ASN A 189 -13.65 -13.68 -1.38
CA ASN A 189 -14.84 -13.93 -2.16
C ASN A 189 -15.73 -14.96 -1.47
N GLY A 190 -16.99 -14.60 -1.28
CA GLY A 190 -17.94 -15.47 -0.57
C GLY A 190 -19.16 -14.71 -0.06
N PRO A 191 -20.09 -15.43 0.58
CA PRO A 191 -21.33 -14.82 1.07
C PRO A 191 -21.15 -13.98 2.35
N ARG A 192 -19.98 -14.09 3.00
CA ARG A 192 -19.65 -13.36 4.23
C ARG A 192 -18.25 -12.76 4.13
N PRO A 193 -18.03 -11.56 4.68
CA PRO A 193 -16.72 -10.94 4.66
C PRO A 193 -15.73 -11.69 5.58
N ARG A 194 -14.75 -12.39 5.00
CA ARG A 194 -13.62 -12.98 5.72
C ARG A 194 -12.37 -12.15 5.43
N ARG A 195 -11.81 -11.52 6.44
CA ARG A 195 -10.61 -10.66 6.29
C ARG A 195 -9.43 -11.41 5.70
N LEU A 196 -8.75 -10.78 4.76
CA LEU A 196 -7.57 -11.30 4.06
C LEU A 196 -6.27 -10.58 4.42
N HIS A 197 -6.30 -9.62 5.32
CA HIS A 197 -5.12 -8.94 5.86
C HIS A 197 -5.35 -8.47 7.29
N GLY A 198 -4.26 -8.26 8.04
CA GLY A 198 -4.29 -7.64 9.36
C GLY A 198 -4.54 -6.14 9.29
N GLU A 199 -4.86 -5.52 10.43
CA GLU A 199 -5.14 -4.08 10.49
C GLU A 199 -3.87 -3.25 10.70
N LYS A 200 -2.90 -3.78 11.46
CA LYS A 200 -1.70 -3.02 11.88
C LYS A 200 -0.46 -3.54 11.17
N PRO A 201 0.18 -2.72 10.34
CA PRO A 201 1.45 -3.08 9.72
C PRO A 201 2.62 -2.91 10.70
N LEU A 202 3.66 -3.72 10.47
CA LEU A 202 4.99 -3.51 11.00
C LEU A 202 5.91 -3.11 9.83
N HIS A 203 6.36 -1.86 9.82
CA HIS A 203 7.25 -1.36 8.76
C HIS A 203 8.63 -2.02 8.87
N ILE A 204 9.17 -2.45 7.73
CA ILE A 204 10.50 -3.05 7.66
C ILE A 204 11.54 -1.92 7.66
N ARG A 205 12.39 -1.92 8.69
CA ARG A 205 13.44 -0.95 8.94
C ARG A 205 14.77 -1.52 8.54
N PHE A 206 15.38 -0.94 7.54
CA PHE A 206 16.71 -1.29 7.10
C PHE A 206 17.79 -0.56 7.93
N GLY A 207 18.99 -1.10 8.03
CA GLY A 207 20.14 -0.43 8.61
C GLY A 207 20.69 0.69 7.71
N ARG A 208 21.53 1.55 8.27
CA ARG A 208 22.08 2.72 7.55
C ARG A 208 22.91 2.35 6.31
N GLU A 209 23.60 1.22 6.34
CA GLU A 209 24.45 0.81 5.20
C GLU A 209 23.62 0.39 3.99
N GLN A 210 22.55 -0.38 4.24
CA GLN A 210 21.61 -0.77 3.18
C GLN A 210 20.93 0.46 2.58
N HIS A 211 20.58 1.42 3.40
CA HIS A 211 20.00 2.68 2.94
C HIS A 211 20.97 3.51 2.10
N ARG A 212 22.27 3.54 2.44
CA ARG A 212 23.27 4.20 1.58
C ARG A 212 23.35 3.54 0.22
N ALA A 213 23.32 2.23 0.17
CA ALA A 213 23.36 1.49 -1.09
C ALA A 213 22.11 1.80 -1.94
N GLN A 214 20.90 1.77 -1.34
CA GLN A 214 19.65 2.10 -2.01
C GLN A 214 19.61 3.52 -2.58
N LEU A 215 20.24 4.47 -1.89
CA LEU A 215 20.19 5.89 -2.25
C LEU A 215 21.46 6.38 -2.94
N ALA A 216 22.42 5.49 -3.30
CA ALA A 216 23.71 5.91 -3.85
C ALA A 216 23.55 6.82 -5.07
N ASP A 217 22.68 6.43 -5.99
CA ASP A 217 22.43 7.12 -7.26
C ASP A 217 21.25 8.10 -7.21
N GLU A 218 20.58 8.20 -6.06
CA GLU A 218 19.41 9.06 -5.92
C GLU A 218 19.77 10.54 -5.85
N PRO A 219 18.94 11.44 -6.41
CA PRO A 219 19.10 12.86 -6.26
C PRO A 219 19.19 13.31 -4.80
N SER A 220 19.94 14.37 -4.52
CA SER A 220 20.14 14.88 -3.16
C SER A 220 18.84 15.21 -2.41
N TRP A 221 17.79 15.65 -3.13
CA TRP A 221 16.48 15.94 -2.56
C TRP A 221 15.78 14.66 -2.08
N ARG A 222 15.86 13.54 -2.84
CA ARG A 222 15.26 12.26 -2.44
C ARG A 222 15.96 11.69 -1.19
N LYS A 223 17.29 11.80 -1.11
CA LYS A 223 18.06 11.45 0.10
C LYS A 223 17.60 12.23 1.33
N ARG A 224 17.26 13.50 1.17
CA ARG A 224 16.71 14.29 2.28
C ARG A 224 15.32 13.86 2.72
N ILE A 225 14.40 13.61 1.78
CA ILE A 225 13.06 13.12 2.07
C ILE A 225 13.13 11.83 2.89
N TRP A 226 14.02 10.93 2.52
CA TRP A 226 14.22 9.70 3.23
C TRP A 226 14.55 9.91 4.72
N HIS A 227 15.32 10.91 5.07
CA HIS A 227 15.58 11.26 6.47
C HIS A 227 14.40 11.92 7.18
N LEU A 228 13.52 12.57 6.46
CA LEU A 228 12.36 13.28 7.00
C LEU A 228 11.16 12.36 7.18
N HIS A 229 10.96 11.39 6.28
CA HIS A 229 9.74 10.58 6.29
C HIS A 229 9.77 9.50 7.38
N PRO A 230 8.77 9.45 8.30
CA PRO A 230 8.76 8.54 9.44
C PRO A 230 8.81 7.06 9.05
N THR A 231 8.29 6.66 7.88
CA THR A 231 8.28 5.26 7.45
C THR A 231 9.68 4.67 7.28
N TRP A 232 10.71 5.51 7.12
CA TRP A 232 12.09 5.05 7.00
C TRP A 232 12.79 4.86 8.35
N ASN A 233 12.47 5.66 9.35
CA ASN A 233 13.20 5.69 10.62
C ASN A 233 12.34 5.89 11.88
N GLY A 234 11.01 6.13 11.78
CA GLY A 234 10.05 6.30 12.87
C GLY A 234 9.58 4.95 13.47
N GLY A 235 8.82 4.96 14.56
CA GLY A 235 8.18 3.81 15.22
C GLY A 235 9.10 2.96 16.12
N GLN A 236 8.49 2.11 16.91
CA GLN A 236 9.17 1.22 17.85
C GLN A 236 9.39 -0.16 17.21
N VAL A 237 10.64 -0.62 17.14
CA VAL A 237 10.97 -1.98 16.70
C VAL A 237 10.41 -2.98 17.70
N GLN A 238 9.60 -3.92 17.22
CA GLN A 238 8.95 -4.98 18.01
C GLN A 238 9.59 -6.34 17.77
N HIS A 239 10.03 -6.62 16.55
CA HIS A 239 10.67 -7.87 16.17
C HIS A 239 11.94 -7.59 15.38
N ALA A 240 12.93 -8.47 15.54
CA ALA A 240 14.09 -8.51 14.66
C ALA A 240 13.81 -9.36 13.43
N GLY A 241 14.50 -9.06 12.33
CA GLY A 241 14.44 -9.86 11.12
C GLY A 241 15.76 -9.85 10.38
N HIS A 242 15.89 -10.78 9.44
CA HIS A 242 17.03 -10.89 8.53
C HIS A 242 16.51 -10.99 7.11
N MET A 243 17.04 -10.19 6.21
CA MET A 243 16.73 -10.19 4.79
C MET A 243 17.97 -10.53 3.96
N GLY A 244 17.76 -10.93 2.71
CA GLY A 244 18.80 -11.15 1.72
C GLY A 244 19.65 -12.40 1.95
N GLY A 245 20.45 -12.69 0.95
CA GLY A 245 21.31 -13.85 0.85
C GLY A 245 20.61 -15.13 0.43
N PRO A 246 21.37 -16.04 -0.21
CA PRO A 246 20.84 -17.30 -0.69
C PRO A 246 20.43 -18.25 0.44
N LEU A 247 19.43 -19.06 0.19
CA LEU A 247 19.00 -20.20 1.01
C LEU A 247 19.55 -21.50 0.43
N GLU A 248 19.60 -22.56 1.24
CA GLU A 248 19.94 -23.92 0.77
C GLU A 248 18.85 -24.51 -0.16
N ALA A 249 17.62 -24.03 -0.02
CA ALA A 249 16.50 -24.45 -0.84
C ALA A 249 16.64 -23.93 -2.28
N LEU A 250 16.41 -24.82 -3.25
CA LEU A 250 16.52 -24.51 -4.67
C LEU A 250 15.16 -24.23 -5.30
N CYS A 251 15.16 -23.41 -6.33
CA CYS A 251 14.01 -23.18 -7.19
C CYS A 251 13.64 -24.47 -7.93
N GLY A 252 12.35 -24.79 -7.99
CA GLY A 252 11.87 -25.95 -8.73
C GLY A 252 11.90 -25.79 -10.25
N SER A 253 12.04 -24.55 -10.75
CA SER A 253 12.07 -24.24 -12.18
C SER A 253 13.48 -24.10 -12.73
N CYS A 254 14.35 -23.26 -12.13
CA CYS A 254 15.70 -23.00 -12.66
C CYS A 254 16.83 -23.59 -11.82
N HIS A 255 16.53 -24.17 -10.66
CA HIS A 255 17.45 -24.76 -9.71
C HIS A 255 18.46 -23.75 -9.08
N ALA A 256 18.26 -22.45 -9.28
CA ALA A 256 19.00 -21.43 -8.55
C ALA A 256 18.60 -21.43 -7.06
N PRO A 257 19.49 -21.05 -6.14
CA PRO A 257 19.14 -20.87 -4.73
C PRO A 257 18.02 -19.84 -4.55
N LEU A 258 17.09 -20.14 -3.63
CA LEU A 258 16.09 -19.14 -3.26
C LEU A 258 16.77 -17.99 -2.50
N GLN A 259 16.30 -16.78 -2.70
CA GLN A 259 16.74 -15.62 -1.93
C GLN A 259 15.83 -15.43 -0.72
N ARG A 260 16.42 -15.15 0.44
CA ARG A 260 15.68 -14.83 1.67
C ARG A 260 15.02 -13.47 1.54
N LEU A 261 13.69 -13.43 1.50
CA LEU A 261 12.93 -12.19 1.56
C LEU A 261 12.88 -11.65 2.99
N LEU A 262 12.54 -12.52 3.96
CA LEU A 262 12.50 -12.18 5.38
C LEU A 262 12.60 -13.47 6.22
N ARG A 263 13.43 -13.46 7.27
CA ARG A 263 13.38 -14.41 8.38
C ARG A 263 13.05 -13.62 9.64
N THR A 264 12.03 -14.03 10.36
CA THR A 264 11.59 -13.37 11.59
C THR A 264 10.79 -14.33 12.48
N ASP A 265 10.39 -13.86 13.66
CA ASP A 265 9.41 -14.55 14.50
C ASP A 265 8.09 -14.75 13.74
N ALA A 266 7.56 -15.95 13.73
CA ALA A 266 6.30 -16.28 13.07
C ALA A 266 5.11 -15.46 13.61
N ALA A 267 5.18 -15.03 14.88
CA ALA A 267 4.17 -14.17 15.49
C ALA A 267 4.05 -12.79 14.80
N ALA A 268 5.12 -12.32 14.13
CA ALA A 268 5.09 -11.07 13.37
C ALA A 268 4.20 -11.17 12.12
N LEU A 269 4.11 -12.36 11.49
CA LEU A 269 3.26 -12.59 10.33
C LEU A 269 1.85 -13.06 10.71
N GLN A 270 1.77 -13.88 11.77
CA GLN A 270 0.52 -14.45 12.24
C GLN A 270 0.48 -14.40 13.78
N PRO A 271 -0.34 -13.53 14.38
CA PRO A 271 -0.47 -13.45 15.84
C PRO A 271 -0.79 -14.83 16.46
N GLY A 272 -0.03 -15.19 17.48
CA GLY A 272 -0.16 -16.48 18.19
C GLY A 272 0.60 -17.65 17.55
N ALA A 273 1.24 -17.49 16.40
CA ALA A 273 2.16 -18.47 15.88
C ALA A 273 3.46 -18.49 16.71
N ALA A 274 4.08 -19.67 16.82
CA ALA A 274 5.34 -19.83 17.55
C ALA A 274 6.47 -20.23 16.60
N GLY A 275 7.72 -19.90 17.00
CA GLY A 275 8.93 -20.22 16.26
C GLY A 275 9.27 -19.17 15.21
N GLU A 276 10.23 -19.48 14.37
CA GLU A 276 10.68 -18.63 13.26
C GLU A 276 10.05 -19.05 11.94
N ILE A 277 9.95 -18.11 11.00
CA ILE A 277 9.58 -18.36 9.63
C ILE A 277 10.55 -17.67 8.68
N THR A 278 10.90 -18.34 7.60
CA THR A 278 11.71 -17.81 6.52
C THR A 278 10.88 -17.75 5.25
N LEU A 279 10.59 -16.56 4.76
CA LEU A 279 10.01 -16.35 3.43
C LEU A 279 11.14 -16.30 2.41
N GLY A 280 11.02 -17.09 1.35
CA GLY A 280 12.04 -17.19 0.31
C GLY A 280 11.42 -17.19 -1.08
N LEU A 281 12.17 -16.71 -2.07
CA LEU A 281 11.70 -16.55 -3.45
C LEU A 281 12.87 -16.75 -4.43
N CYS A 282 12.59 -17.36 -5.55
CA CYS A 282 13.48 -17.31 -6.70
C CYS A 282 13.28 -16.00 -7.46
N LEU A 283 14.26 -15.11 -7.48
CA LEU A 283 14.16 -13.83 -8.16
C LEU A 283 14.12 -13.97 -9.68
N ASP A 284 14.80 -14.98 -10.23
CA ASP A 284 14.86 -15.22 -11.67
C ASP A 284 13.53 -15.71 -12.28
N CYS A 285 12.73 -16.44 -11.49
CA CYS A 285 11.50 -17.06 -11.98
C CYS A 285 10.23 -16.33 -11.54
N CYS A 286 10.32 -15.37 -10.61
CA CYS A 286 9.14 -14.67 -10.09
C CYS A 286 8.58 -13.69 -11.12
N GLY A 287 7.30 -13.82 -11.45
CA GLY A 287 6.56 -12.87 -12.29
C GLY A 287 6.69 -13.07 -13.79
N TRP A 288 7.56 -13.97 -14.26
CA TRP A 288 7.77 -14.23 -15.68
C TRP A 288 7.08 -15.49 -16.20
N GLU A 289 6.45 -16.25 -15.31
CA GLU A 289 5.79 -17.51 -15.64
C GLU A 289 4.28 -17.42 -15.44
N ASP A 290 3.55 -18.28 -16.13
CA ASP A 290 2.11 -18.49 -15.95
C ASP A 290 1.89 -19.82 -15.21
N PRO A 291 1.23 -19.84 -14.05
CA PRO A 291 0.67 -18.68 -13.32
C PRO A 291 1.75 -17.81 -12.65
N PRO A 292 1.48 -16.51 -12.47
CA PRO A 292 2.47 -15.57 -11.95
C PRO A 292 2.82 -15.79 -10.47
N VAL A 293 2.04 -16.59 -9.75
CA VAL A 293 2.25 -16.87 -8.31
C VAL A 293 3.24 -17.99 -8.11
N ARG A 294 4.26 -17.74 -7.30
CA ARG A 294 5.21 -18.76 -6.85
C ARG A 294 4.84 -19.24 -5.46
N PHE A 295 4.67 -20.56 -5.31
CA PHE A 295 4.30 -21.19 -4.05
C PHE A 295 5.44 -21.99 -3.45
N TYR A 296 5.58 -21.85 -2.12
CA TYR A 296 6.58 -22.58 -1.34
C TYR A 296 5.93 -23.22 -0.12
N ARG A 297 6.23 -24.50 0.12
CA ARG A 297 5.85 -25.20 1.35
C ARG A 297 6.88 -24.93 2.43
N HIS A 298 6.43 -24.80 3.67
CA HIS A 298 7.30 -24.60 4.81
C HIS A 298 7.28 -25.82 5.73
N ASP A 299 8.47 -26.28 6.11
CA ASP A 299 8.64 -27.37 7.07
C ASP A 299 8.31 -26.94 8.50
N ALA A 300 8.51 -27.86 9.47
CA ALA A 300 8.26 -27.56 10.88
C ALA A 300 9.17 -26.45 11.45
N ALA A 301 10.37 -26.28 10.88
CA ALA A 301 11.30 -25.21 11.25
C ALA A 301 11.00 -23.87 10.56
N GLY A 302 9.96 -23.81 9.71
CA GLY A 302 9.58 -22.61 8.96
C GLY A 302 10.44 -22.35 7.72
N LEU A 303 11.22 -23.32 7.25
CA LEU A 303 12.08 -23.17 6.08
C LEU A 303 11.29 -23.46 4.79
N PRO A 304 11.43 -22.62 3.73
CA PRO A 304 10.72 -22.79 2.48
C PRO A 304 11.34 -23.86 1.59
N SER A 305 10.51 -24.54 0.83
CA SER A 305 10.90 -25.38 -0.31
C SER A 305 9.92 -25.18 -1.46
N CYS A 306 10.39 -25.25 -2.70
CA CYS A 306 9.52 -25.06 -3.87
C CYS A 306 8.36 -26.06 -3.83
N HIS A 307 7.14 -25.56 -4.13
CA HIS A 307 5.97 -26.43 -4.17
C HIS A 307 6.12 -27.49 -5.26
N PRO A 308 5.83 -28.79 -4.99
CA PRO A 308 6.07 -29.89 -5.94
C PRO A 308 5.39 -29.70 -7.30
N SER A 309 4.20 -29.08 -7.32
CA SER A 309 3.44 -28.84 -8.57
C SER A 309 4.06 -27.76 -9.47
N GLN A 310 5.04 -27.01 -8.98
CA GLN A 310 5.74 -25.97 -9.74
C GLN A 310 7.20 -26.35 -10.07
N ARG A 311 7.52 -27.64 -10.00
CA ARG A 311 8.81 -28.17 -10.43
C ARG A 311 8.76 -28.48 -11.92
N LEU A 312 9.77 -28.02 -12.64
CA LEU A 312 9.96 -28.37 -14.05
C LEU A 312 10.86 -29.61 -14.17
N GLU A 313 10.56 -30.50 -15.10
CA GLU A 313 11.42 -31.66 -15.41
C GLU A 313 12.76 -31.22 -16.04
N VAL A 314 12.70 -30.18 -16.88
CA VAL A 314 13.88 -29.55 -17.49
C VAL A 314 14.04 -28.14 -16.90
N PRO A 315 15.17 -27.86 -16.24
CA PRO A 315 15.39 -26.55 -15.64
C PRO A 315 15.35 -25.41 -16.65
N ALA A 316 14.69 -24.32 -16.30
CA ALA A 316 14.78 -23.07 -17.04
C ALA A 316 16.17 -22.42 -16.84
N THR A 317 16.62 -21.63 -17.79
CA THR A 317 17.86 -20.88 -17.65
C THR A 317 17.66 -19.70 -16.69
N PRO A 318 18.45 -19.58 -15.60
CA PRO A 318 18.37 -18.41 -14.72
C PRO A 318 18.71 -17.11 -15.47
N THR A 319 18.11 -16.00 -15.07
CA THR A 319 18.34 -14.69 -15.67
C THR A 319 19.46 -13.90 -14.97
N ASP A 320 20.04 -14.41 -13.89
CA ASP A 320 21.05 -13.75 -13.07
C ASP A 320 20.57 -12.39 -12.52
N SER A 321 19.49 -12.43 -11.77
CA SER A 321 18.93 -11.25 -11.09
C SER A 321 19.83 -10.72 -9.96
N GLY A 322 20.91 -11.41 -9.66
CA GLY A 322 21.82 -11.13 -8.55
C GLY A 322 21.22 -11.51 -7.18
N ASP A 323 22.08 -11.59 -6.18
CA ASP A 323 21.67 -11.89 -4.81
C ASP A 323 21.21 -10.63 -4.07
N LEU A 324 20.16 -10.73 -3.27
CA LEU A 324 19.79 -9.68 -2.32
C LEU A 324 20.88 -9.51 -1.26
N MET A 325 21.26 -8.27 -0.99
CA MET A 325 22.23 -7.94 0.07
C MET A 325 21.69 -8.40 1.44
N GLN A 326 22.51 -9.12 2.19
CA GLN A 326 22.15 -9.54 3.55
C GLN A 326 22.04 -8.33 4.47
N ALA A 327 20.97 -8.27 5.23
CA ALA A 327 20.68 -7.18 6.15
C ALA A 327 19.99 -7.68 7.41
N GLU A 328 20.36 -7.11 8.55
CA GLU A 328 19.51 -7.11 9.73
C GLU A 328 18.46 -6.02 9.59
N VAL A 329 17.20 -6.35 9.86
CA VAL A 329 16.08 -5.41 9.79
C VAL A 329 15.28 -5.44 11.08
N GLY A 330 14.64 -4.31 11.38
CA GLY A 330 13.68 -4.21 12.47
C GLY A 330 12.26 -4.17 11.92
N LEU A 331 11.31 -4.87 12.54
CA LEU A 331 9.89 -4.72 12.26
C LEU A 331 9.31 -3.73 13.26
N ALA A 332 8.91 -2.55 12.82
CA ALA A 332 8.53 -1.44 13.67
C ALA A 332 7.06 -1.07 13.52
N ALA A 333 6.33 -1.03 14.64
CA ALA A 333 5.01 -0.42 14.68
C ALA A 333 5.13 1.10 14.67
N MET A 334 4.23 1.75 13.96
CA MET A 334 4.07 3.20 13.97
C MET A 334 2.75 3.55 14.64
N ASP A 335 2.77 4.55 15.50
CA ASP A 335 1.58 5.09 16.14
C ASP A 335 0.77 5.93 15.13
N GLY A 336 -0.55 5.93 15.32
CA GLY A 336 -1.49 6.69 14.50
C GLY A 336 -2.13 5.90 13.35
N ALA A 337 -3.40 6.16 13.12
CA ALA A 337 -4.21 5.54 12.07
C ALA A 337 -3.65 5.81 10.66
N ARG A 338 -2.98 6.93 10.49
CA ARG A 338 -2.33 7.38 9.26
C ARG A 338 -1.36 6.33 8.67
N TRP A 339 -0.66 5.55 9.52
CA TRP A 339 0.36 4.60 9.07
C TRP A 339 -0.15 3.18 8.89
N GLN A 340 -1.44 2.95 9.11
CA GLN A 340 -2.04 1.62 8.97
C GLN A 340 -2.29 1.23 7.52
N GLN A 341 -2.41 2.22 6.63
CA GLN A 341 -2.52 2.00 5.21
C GLN A 341 -1.76 3.07 4.44
N GLN A 342 -1.12 2.66 3.34
CA GLN A 342 -0.37 3.52 2.44
C GLN A 342 -0.76 3.18 1.00
N ASP A 343 -0.90 4.19 0.18
CA ASP A 343 -1.14 4.04 -1.25
C ASP A 343 0.19 4.03 -2.02
N TRP A 344 0.32 3.14 -2.99
CA TRP A 344 1.52 3.05 -3.81
C TRP A 344 1.68 4.29 -4.71
N GLY A 345 0.61 4.69 -5.37
CA GLY A 345 0.60 5.84 -6.28
C GLY A 345 0.89 7.15 -5.56
N GLN A 346 0.30 7.34 -4.37
CA GLN A 346 0.49 8.52 -3.55
C GLN A 346 1.89 8.60 -2.92
N SER A 347 2.52 7.45 -2.62
CA SER A 347 3.86 7.44 -2.03
C SER A 347 4.94 7.92 -2.98
N ASN A 348 4.81 7.59 -4.27
CA ASN A 348 5.73 7.96 -5.35
C ASN A 348 7.21 7.89 -4.92
N HIS A 349 7.63 6.77 -4.34
CA HIS A 349 8.98 6.48 -3.80
C HIS A 349 9.44 7.36 -2.61
N ARG A 350 8.56 8.13 -2.00
CA ARG A 350 8.90 8.96 -0.84
C ARG A 350 8.77 8.20 0.48
N GLN A 351 7.84 7.26 0.54
CA GLN A 351 7.60 6.42 1.70
C GLN A 351 8.31 5.08 1.55
N ASN A 352 8.67 4.46 2.66
CA ASN A 352 9.00 3.04 2.70
C ASN A 352 7.71 2.24 2.77
N LEU A 353 7.39 1.53 1.71
CA LEU A 353 6.21 0.68 1.64
C LEU A 353 6.48 -0.76 2.06
N SER A 354 7.74 -1.12 2.36
CA SER A 354 8.09 -2.47 2.84
C SER A 354 7.55 -2.70 4.24
N ARG A 355 6.67 -3.68 4.40
CA ARG A 355 6.01 -3.97 5.68
C ARG A 355 5.50 -5.40 5.79
N VAL A 356 5.31 -5.82 7.03
CA VAL A 356 4.63 -7.06 7.40
C VAL A 356 3.24 -6.72 7.92
N GLY A 357 2.19 -7.41 7.46
CA GLY A 357 0.81 -7.15 7.81
C GLY A 357 0.26 -5.82 7.28
N GLY A 358 -0.87 -5.39 7.85
CA GLY A 358 -1.62 -4.24 7.31
C GLY A 358 -2.33 -4.56 6.00
N ALA A 359 -2.87 -3.55 5.34
CA ALA A 359 -3.47 -3.67 4.02
C ALA A 359 -2.41 -3.58 2.92
N PRO A 360 -2.51 -4.35 1.83
CA PRO A 360 -1.61 -4.22 0.70
C PRO A 360 -1.72 -2.84 0.01
N SER A 361 -0.58 -2.27 -0.41
CA SER A 361 -0.54 -1.11 -1.31
C SER A 361 -0.51 -1.60 -2.76
N TRP A 362 -1.67 -1.83 -3.34
CA TRP A 362 -1.76 -2.38 -4.68
C TRP A 362 -1.23 -1.42 -5.74
N VAL A 363 -0.35 -1.91 -6.61
CA VAL A 363 0.15 -1.17 -7.78
C VAL A 363 -0.86 -1.24 -8.93
N GLN A 364 -1.55 -2.37 -9.02
CA GLN A 364 -2.59 -2.65 -10.01
C GLN A 364 -3.88 -3.04 -9.26
N SER A 365 -4.69 -3.92 -9.84
CA SER A 365 -5.90 -4.41 -9.20
C SER A 365 -5.59 -5.24 -7.95
N ALA A 366 -6.43 -5.09 -6.93
CA ALA A 366 -6.39 -5.93 -5.74
C ALA A 366 -6.64 -7.40 -6.10
N TRP A 367 -5.75 -8.28 -5.66
CA TRP A 367 -5.86 -9.71 -5.95
C TRP A 367 -5.23 -10.57 -4.85
N TYR A 368 -6.00 -11.50 -4.32
CA TYR A 368 -5.55 -12.47 -3.33
C TYR A 368 -5.51 -13.86 -3.98
N PRO A 369 -4.34 -14.52 -4.10
CA PRO A 369 -4.25 -15.82 -4.73
C PRO A 369 -4.93 -16.90 -3.88
N ALA A 370 -5.48 -17.90 -4.54
CA ALA A 370 -5.93 -19.12 -3.87
C ALA A 370 -4.74 -20.00 -3.50
N CYS A 371 -4.78 -20.60 -2.33
CA CYS A 371 -3.79 -21.58 -1.89
C CYS A 371 -3.80 -22.79 -2.84
N ILE A 372 -2.63 -23.16 -3.34
CA ILE A 372 -2.47 -24.26 -4.30
C ILE A 372 -2.87 -25.63 -3.74
N ASP A 373 -2.88 -25.80 -2.40
CA ASP A 373 -3.23 -27.06 -1.73
C ASP A 373 -4.71 -27.15 -1.35
N CYS A 374 -5.32 -26.09 -0.81
CA CYS A 374 -6.71 -26.14 -0.31
C CYS A 374 -7.70 -25.30 -1.11
N GLY A 375 -7.25 -24.46 -2.04
CA GLY A 375 -8.11 -23.59 -2.85
C GLY A 375 -8.65 -22.37 -2.14
N GLU A 376 -8.41 -22.18 -0.82
CA GLU A 376 -8.84 -21.01 -0.08
C GLU A 376 -7.99 -19.79 -0.44
N GLU A 377 -8.60 -18.61 -0.55
CA GLU A 377 -7.88 -17.37 -0.74
C GLU A 377 -6.95 -17.08 0.43
N MET A 378 -5.69 -16.77 0.10
CA MET A 378 -4.62 -16.64 1.08
C MET A 378 -4.59 -15.24 1.68
N PRO A 379 -4.53 -15.11 3.02
CA PRO A 379 -4.27 -13.83 3.66
C PRO A 379 -2.93 -13.22 3.24
N PHE A 380 -2.93 -11.90 3.03
CA PHE A 380 -1.72 -11.12 2.83
C PHE A 380 -0.92 -11.03 4.13
N VAL A 381 0.41 -11.17 4.03
CA VAL A 381 1.30 -11.12 5.19
C VAL A 381 2.48 -10.16 5.05
N MET A 382 2.92 -9.85 3.84
CA MET A 382 4.06 -8.95 3.63
C MET A 382 4.05 -8.33 2.24
N GLN A 383 4.58 -7.13 2.13
CA GLN A 383 5.00 -6.54 0.86
C GLN A 383 6.43 -6.01 0.96
N LEU A 384 7.12 -6.03 -0.17
CA LEU A 384 8.45 -5.44 -0.32
C LEU A 384 8.43 -4.45 -1.48
N ASP A 385 8.83 -3.24 -1.19
CA ASP A 385 9.01 -2.18 -2.17
C ASP A 385 10.19 -2.49 -3.09
N SER A 386 10.23 -1.84 -4.24
CA SER A 386 11.38 -1.87 -5.15
C SER A 386 12.61 -1.19 -4.54
N THR A 387 13.72 -1.18 -5.28
CA THR A 387 15.01 -0.60 -4.86
C THR A 387 15.68 -1.35 -3.69
N LEU A 388 15.44 -2.67 -3.58
CA LEU A 388 16.15 -3.49 -2.60
C LEU A 388 17.62 -3.66 -3.02
N PRO A 389 18.60 -3.47 -2.10
CA PRO A 389 20.01 -3.56 -2.44
C PRO A 389 20.41 -4.98 -2.81
N THR A 390 21.25 -5.11 -3.85
CA THR A 390 21.84 -6.38 -4.29
C THR A 390 23.33 -6.44 -3.94
N THR A 391 23.91 -7.62 -3.98
CA THR A 391 25.36 -7.82 -3.76
C THR A 391 26.24 -7.30 -4.92
N GLY A 392 25.64 -7.09 -6.09
CA GLY A 392 26.25 -6.46 -7.25
C GLY A 392 26.09 -4.95 -7.29
N GLU A 393 26.38 -4.35 -8.45
CA GLU A 393 26.07 -2.94 -8.68
C GLU A 393 24.56 -2.82 -8.99
N GLY A 394 23.83 -1.99 -8.21
CA GLY A 394 22.43 -1.68 -8.44
C GLY A 394 21.48 -2.18 -7.36
N THR A 395 20.20 -2.10 -7.69
CA THR A 395 19.09 -2.48 -6.82
C THR A 395 18.10 -3.38 -7.55
N LEU A 396 17.45 -4.28 -6.83
CA LEU A 396 16.36 -5.08 -7.35
C LEU A 396 15.11 -4.21 -7.51
N LEU A 397 14.52 -4.27 -8.70
CA LEU A 397 13.22 -3.69 -8.99
C LEU A 397 12.20 -4.82 -9.27
N TRP A 398 11.01 -4.68 -8.74
CA TRP A 398 9.87 -5.53 -9.11
C TRP A 398 9.28 -4.97 -10.42
N GLY A 399 9.64 -5.60 -11.55
CA GLY A 399 9.36 -5.04 -12.88
C GLY A 399 10.00 -3.66 -13.06
N ASN A 400 9.20 -2.63 -13.34
CA ASN A 400 9.65 -1.25 -13.54
C ASN A 400 9.56 -0.38 -12.27
N GLY A 401 9.65 -0.96 -11.07
CA GLY A 401 9.55 -0.21 -9.83
C GLY A 401 8.23 -0.47 -9.07
N GLY A 402 7.68 -1.66 -9.21
CA GLY A 402 6.46 -2.08 -8.54
C GLY A 402 6.67 -2.62 -7.11
N MET A 403 5.83 -3.57 -6.73
CA MET A 403 5.73 -4.13 -5.38
C MET A 403 5.64 -5.65 -5.42
N LEU A 404 6.40 -6.34 -4.56
CA LEU A 404 6.21 -7.75 -4.28
C LEU A 404 5.18 -7.92 -3.16
N TYR A 405 4.25 -8.86 -3.34
CA TYR A 405 3.28 -9.26 -2.32
C TYR A 405 3.51 -10.71 -1.92
N THR A 406 3.37 -10.97 -0.63
CA THR A 406 3.47 -12.30 -0.03
C THR A 406 2.21 -12.63 0.73
N PHE A 407 1.72 -13.84 0.53
CA PHE A 407 0.51 -14.40 1.12
C PHE A 407 0.83 -15.67 1.88
N TRP A 408 0.02 -16.01 2.89
CA TRP A 408 0.26 -17.15 3.74
C TRP A 408 -1.00 -17.97 4.01
N CYS A 409 -0.96 -19.26 3.68
CA CYS A 409 -1.97 -20.23 4.10
C CYS A 409 -1.48 -20.95 5.36
N ALA A 410 -2.03 -20.60 6.51
CA ALA A 410 -1.63 -21.20 7.79
C ALA A 410 -1.96 -22.70 7.88
N THR A 411 -3.10 -23.10 7.31
CA THR A 411 -3.55 -24.51 7.32
C THR A 411 -2.60 -25.42 6.54
N CYS A 412 -2.17 -24.99 5.35
CA CYS A 412 -1.31 -25.79 4.47
C CYS A 412 0.18 -25.49 4.68
N ARG A 413 0.52 -24.44 5.43
CA ARG A 413 1.89 -23.92 5.60
C ARG A 413 2.54 -23.61 4.25
N VAL A 414 1.80 -22.89 3.40
CA VAL A 414 2.21 -22.49 2.05
C VAL A 414 2.30 -20.97 1.99
N SER A 415 3.42 -20.44 1.50
CA SER A 415 3.52 -19.04 1.08
C SER A 415 3.31 -18.93 -0.42
N GLY A 416 2.64 -17.86 -0.86
CA GLY A 416 2.48 -17.47 -2.25
C GLY A 416 3.05 -16.09 -2.49
N HIS A 417 3.74 -15.90 -3.61
CA HIS A 417 4.43 -14.65 -3.94
C HIS A 417 4.17 -14.25 -5.39
N PHE A 418 3.86 -13.00 -5.60
CA PHE A 418 3.87 -12.37 -6.92
C PHE A 418 4.16 -10.88 -6.80
N TRP A 419 4.50 -10.23 -7.90
CA TRP A 419 4.67 -8.78 -7.93
C TRP A 419 3.78 -8.12 -8.98
N GLN A 420 3.51 -6.85 -8.77
CA GLN A 420 2.84 -5.97 -9.72
C GLN A 420 3.75 -4.77 -10.03
N CYS A 421 3.70 -4.28 -11.25
CA CYS A 421 4.37 -3.04 -11.66
C CYS A 421 3.48 -2.28 -12.66
N THR A 422 3.83 -1.03 -12.95
CA THR A 422 3.18 -0.20 -13.98
C THR A 422 3.75 -0.45 -15.34
#